data_042b50f9fb6e8a09e7dae46f3ec12d54
#
_entry.id   042b50f9fb6e8a09e7dae46f3ec12d54
#
_cell.length_a   1.000
_cell.length_b   1.000
_cell.length_c   1.000
_cell.angle_alpha   90.00
_cell.angle_beta   90.00
_cell.angle_gamma   90.00
#
_symmetry.space_group_name_H-M   'P 1'
#
loop_
_entity.id
_entity.type
_entity.pdbx_description
1 polymer ?
#
loop_
_entity_poly.entity_id
_entity_poly.type
_entity_poly.pdbx_seq_one_letter_code
_entity_poly.pdbx_strand_id
1 'polypeptide(L)'
;QFNTVHVVDLDSTLGKGNNNQVLKDIRKSIDIKIEVAGGIRSKEAIKQKIEEGFDTIVIGTYAVKNIDDVSNLDENLLKKISIALDIKDNQIASHGWQKTNEQSLTDIVDKYNKCPINSYFVTDVTNDGMLSGLNMKTFESIKKLTSKKITIGGGVKDLNDLELSKIQGFDNVVVGKAIYEDKISIESLIQFNAQN
;
A
#
# COMPACT_ATOMS: atom_id res chain seq x y z
N GLN A 1 16.49 12.21 2.09
CA GLN A 1 16.04 11.44 3.25
C GLN A 1 14.63 10.90 2.98
N PHE A 2 14.34 9.64 3.34
CA PHE A 2 12.99 9.10 3.20
C PHE A 2 12.07 9.68 4.27
N ASN A 3 10.80 9.89 3.90
CA ASN A 3 9.79 10.45 4.79
C ASN A 3 8.85 9.39 5.35
N THR A 4 8.82 8.21 4.74
CA THR A 4 7.88 7.15 5.10
C THR A 4 8.53 5.78 4.90
N VAL A 5 8.24 4.86 5.82
CA VAL A 5 8.54 3.44 5.67
C VAL A 5 7.22 2.65 5.64
N HIS A 6 7.12 1.67 4.73
CA HIS A 6 6.01 0.74 4.66
C HIS A 6 6.38 -0.55 5.39
N VAL A 7 5.56 -0.94 6.37
CA VAL A 7 5.80 -2.13 7.21
C VAL A 7 4.61 -3.08 7.11
N VAL A 8 4.88 -4.33 6.79
CA VAL A 8 3.84 -5.36 6.62
C VAL A 8 4.00 -6.48 7.64
N ASP A 9 2.96 -6.76 8.42
CA ASP A 9 2.87 -7.96 9.25
C ASP A 9 2.41 -9.16 8.39
N LEU A 10 3.37 -9.92 7.88
CA LEU A 10 3.10 -11.07 7.00
C LEU A 10 2.40 -12.20 7.74
N ASP A 11 2.75 -12.47 9.00
CA ASP A 11 2.11 -13.54 9.78
C ASP A 11 0.63 -13.21 10.01
N SER A 12 0.34 -11.95 10.32
CA SER A 12 -1.05 -11.48 10.47
C SER A 12 -1.81 -11.51 9.14
N THR A 13 -1.16 -11.18 8.03
CA THR A 13 -1.75 -11.28 6.69
C THR A 13 -2.17 -12.71 6.38
N LEU A 14 -1.31 -13.68 6.69
CA LEU A 14 -1.53 -15.11 6.42
C LEU A 14 -2.35 -15.83 7.49
N GLY A 15 -2.72 -15.15 8.60
CA GLY A 15 -3.45 -15.76 9.72
C GLY A 15 -2.62 -16.76 10.53
N LYS A 16 -1.29 -16.64 10.51
CA LYS A 16 -0.33 -17.52 11.22
C LYS A 16 0.13 -16.98 12.56
N GLY A 17 -0.38 -15.84 12.97
CA GLY A 17 0.00 -15.14 14.19
C GLY A 17 -0.06 -13.63 14.02
N ASN A 18 0.71 -12.89 14.83
CA ASN A 18 0.91 -11.45 14.66
C ASN A 18 2.25 -11.02 15.24
N ASN A 19 2.76 -9.90 14.76
CA ASN A 19 4.01 -9.29 15.19
C ASN A 19 3.76 -7.94 15.89
N ASN A 20 2.67 -7.82 16.64
CA ASN A 20 2.26 -6.55 17.25
C ASN A 20 3.34 -5.93 18.14
N GLN A 21 4.10 -6.73 18.91
CA GLN A 21 5.17 -6.20 19.75
C GLN A 21 6.31 -5.64 18.89
N VAL A 22 6.70 -6.36 17.84
CA VAL A 22 7.76 -5.92 16.91
C VAL A 22 7.36 -4.61 16.22
N LEU A 23 6.09 -4.50 15.78
CA LEU A 23 5.58 -3.28 15.18
C LEU A 23 5.66 -2.07 16.14
N LYS A 24 5.30 -2.27 17.42
CA LYS A 24 5.44 -1.22 18.46
C LYS A 24 6.88 -0.83 18.69
N ASP A 25 7.79 -1.79 18.68
CA ASP A 25 9.22 -1.54 18.89
C ASP A 25 9.82 -0.78 17.69
N ILE A 26 9.42 -1.13 16.46
CA ILE A 26 9.77 -0.36 15.26
C ILE A 26 9.24 1.08 15.40
N ARG A 27 7.96 1.28 15.77
CA ARG A 27 7.39 2.63 15.91
C ARG A 27 8.16 3.49 16.92
N LYS A 28 8.63 2.88 18.00
CA LYS A 28 9.40 3.59 19.04
C LYS A 28 10.84 3.91 18.63
N SER A 29 11.40 3.14 17.71
CA SER A 29 12.82 3.24 17.35
C SER A 29 13.11 4.19 16.19
N ILE A 30 12.10 4.63 15.43
CA ILE A 30 12.29 5.51 14.29
C ILE A 30 11.33 6.70 14.33
N ASP A 31 11.80 7.87 13.91
CA ASP A 31 11.04 9.14 13.93
C ASP A 31 10.65 9.58 12.51
N ILE A 32 10.26 8.63 11.68
CA ILE A 32 9.69 8.88 10.35
C ILE A 32 8.28 8.33 10.28
N LYS A 33 7.50 8.74 9.30
CA LYS A 33 6.14 8.20 9.12
C LYS A 33 6.18 6.72 8.86
N ILE A 34 5.26 5.99 9.51
CA ILE A 34 5.08 4.55 9.28
C ILE A 34 3.70 4.30 8.68
N GLU A 35 3.72 3.70 7.51
CA GLU A 35 2.55 3.10 6.90
C GLU A 35 2.53 1.61 7.25
N VAL A 36 1.51 1.17 7.99
CA VAL A 36 1.41 -0.22 8.47
C VAL A 36 0.33 -0.98 7.73
N ALA A 37 0.67 -2.20 7.33
CA ALA A 37 -0.22 -3.15 6.66
C ALA A 37 -0.15 -4.53 7.32
N GLY A 38 -1.10 -5.39 6.96
CA GLY A 38 -1.11 -6.79 7.37
C GLY A 38 -2.12 -7.10 8.47
N GLY A 39 -3.10 -7.96 8.15
CA GLY A 39 -4.04 -8.53 9.10
C GLY A 39 -5.06 -7.58 9.74
N ILE A 40 -5.18 -6.34 9.29
CA ILE A 40 -6.10 -5.34 9.83
C ILE A 40 -7.50 -5.57 9.25
N ARG A 41 -8.41 -6.14 10.09
CA ARG A 41 -9.68 -6.69 9.62
C ARG A 41 -10.91 -6.19 10.40
N SER A 42 -10.77 -5.13 11.20
CA SER A 42 -11.88 -4.51 11.92
C SER A 42 -11.63 -3.03 12.19
N LYS A 43 -12.69 -2.31 12.54
CA LYS A 43 -12.63 -0.91 12.97
C LYS A 43 -11.78 -0.74 14.24
N GLU A 44 -11.88 -1.69 15.16
CA GLU A 44 -11.11 -1.69 16.41
C GLU A 44 -9.61 -1.83 16.13
N ALA A 45 -9.24 -2.74 15.20
CA ALA A 45 -7.84 -2.91 14.79
C ALA A 45 -7.28 -1.64 14.11
N ILE A 46 -8.08 -0.95 13.29
CA ILE A 46 -7.70 0.34 12.70
C ILE A 46 -7.43 1.37 13.80
N LYS A 47 -8.37 1.54 14.74
CA LYS A 47 -8.23 2.48 15.86
C LYS A 47 -6.99 2.17 16.69
N GLN A 48 -6.80 0.89 17.04
CA GLN A 48 -5.64 0.45 17.81
C GLN A 48 -4.33 0.84 17.13
N LYS A 49 -4.18 0.62 15.82
CA LYS A 49 -2.96 1.00 15.10
C LYS A 49 -2.73 2.51 15.10
N ILE A 50 -3.79 3.30 14.98
CA ILE A 50 -3.70 4.76 15.08
C ILE A 50 -3.26 5.20 16.48
N GLU A 51 -3.80 4.59 17.54
CA GLU A 51 -3.43 4.86 18.94
C GLU A 51 -2.01 4.40 19.26
N GLU A 52 -1.53 3.35 18.60
CA GLU A 52 -0.13 2.89 18.68
C GLU A 52 0.85 3.84 17.95
N GLY A 53 0.36 4.90 17.30
CA GLY A 53 1.16 5.95 16.68
C GLY A 53 1.54 5.73 15.22
N PHE A 54 0.90 4.79 14.52
CA PHE A 54 1.07 4.63 13.07
C PHE A 54 0.38 5.76 12.29
N ASP A 55 1.03 6.25 11.25
CA ASP A 55 0.60 7.43 10.51
C ASP A 55 -0.46 7.10 9.45
N THR A 56 -0.29 5.97 8.77
CA THR A 56 -1.21 5.47 7.74
C THR A 56 -1.49 3.98 7.95
N ILE A 57 -2.76 3.63 7.86
CA ILE A 57 -3.23 2.25 8.03
C ILE A 57 -3.66 1.71 6.67
N VAL A 58 -2.95 0.72 6.17
CA VAL A 58 -3.25 0.10 4.86
C VAL A 58 -4.17 -1.09 5.07
N ILE A 59 -5.35 -1.02 4.48
CA ILE A 59 -6.36 -2.08 4.57
C ILE A 59 -6.76 -2.55 3.17
N GLY A 60 -6.63 -3.86 2.92
CA GLY A 60 -6.97 -4.50 1.65
C GLY A 60 -8.26 -5.30 1.73
N THR A 61 -8.16 -6.59 2.00
CA THR A 61 -9.31 -7.52 2.01
C THR A 61 -10.49 -7.01 2.86
N TYR A 62 -10.22 -6.36 4.00
CA TYR A 62 -11.27 -5.80 4.84
C TYR A 62 -12.03 -4.68 4.13
N ALA A 63 -11.31 -3.75 3.51
CA ALA A 63 -11.91 -2.65 2.77
C ALA A 63 -12.74 -3.12 1.57
N VAL A 64 -12.24 -4.12 0.84
CA VAL A 64 -12.92 -4.66 -0.35
C VAL A 64 -14.20 -5.43 0.03
N LYS A 65 -14.17 -6.17 1.13
CA LYS A 65 -15.33 -6.98 1.55
C LYS A 65 -16.39 -6.21 2.32
N ASN A 66 -15.99 -5.16 3.02
CA ASN A 66 -16.86 -4.42 3.94
C ASN A 66 -16.88 -2.94 3.55
N ILE A 67 -17.14 -2.67 2.25
CA ILE A 67 -17.05 -1.32 1.68
C ILE A 67 -17.95 -0.34 2.44
N ASP A 68 -19.18 -0.73 2.75
CA ASP A 68 -20.12 0.15 3.45
C ASP A 68 -19.68 0.43 4.88
N ASP A 69 -19.20 -0.58 5.60
CA ASP A 69 -18.70 -0.40 6.96
C ASP A 69 -17.48 0.53 6.99
N VAL A 70 -16.54 0.35 6.05
CA VAL A 70 -15.34 1.17 5.98
C VAL A 70 -15.65 2.58 5.48
N SER A 71 -16.50 2.73 4.46
CA SER A 71 -16.87 4.05 3.92
C SER A 71 -17.65 4.92 4.91
N ASN A 72 -18.30 4.31 5.90
CA ASN A 72 -19.05 4.99 6.97
C ASN A 72 -18.22 5.19 8.26
N LEU A 73 -16.91 4.96 8.23
CA LEU A 73 -16.03 5.28 9.35
C LEU A 73 -15.95 6.80 9.55
N ASP A 74 -15.58 7.18 10.77
CA ASP A 74 -15.32 8.59 11.11
C ASP A 74 -14.30 9.20 10.15
N GLU A 75 -14.51 10.46 9.76
CA GLU A 75 -13.64 11.16 8.79
C GLU A 75 -12.18 11.22 9.24
N ASN A 76 -11.92 11.36 10.56
CA ASN A 76 -10.55 11.40 11.08
C ASN A 76 -9.85 10.04 10.96
N LEU A 77 -10.61 8.95 11.02
CA LEU A 77 -10.07 7.61 10.74
C LEU A 77 -9.82 7.44 9.25
N LEU A 78 -10.79 7.82 8.39
CA LEU A 78 -10.67 7.70 6.94
C LEU A 78 -9.43 8.45 6.39
N LYS A 79 -9.15 9.64 6.90
CA LYS A 79 -7.94 10.42 6.52
C LYS A 79 -6.61 9.72 6.84
N LYS A 80 -6.63 8.69 7.68
CA LYS A 80 -5.46 7.87 8.01
C LYS A 80 -5.45 6.52 7.29
N ILE A 81 -6.45 6.23 6.48
CA ILE A 81 -6.59 4.95 5.79
C ILE A 81 -6.10 5.05 4.34
N SER A 82 -5.27 4.10 3.94
CA SER A 82 -4.95 3.81 2.55
C SER A 82 -5.64 2.50 2.14
N ILE A 83 -6.35 2.53 1.02
CA ILE A 83 -7.05 1.35 0.51
C ILE A 83 -6.10 0.55 -0.37
N ALA A 84 -5.76 -0.67 0.05
CA ALA A 84 -4.93 -1.56 -0.75
C ALA A 84 -5.77 -2.24 -1.84
N LEU A 85 -5.29 -2.11 -3.06
CA LEU A 85 -5.81 -2.74 -4.27
C LEU A 85 -4.73 -3.65 -4.84
N ASP A 86 -4.79 -4.92 -4.46
CA ASP A 86 -3.91 -5.96 -4.99
C ASP A 86 -4.46 -6.42 -6.32
N ILE A 87 -3.77 -6.12 -7.42
CA ILE A 87 -4.25 -6.36 -8.78
C ILE A 87 -3.57 -7.58 -9.39
N LYS A 88 -4.37 -8.49 -9.90
CA LYS A 88 -3.93 -9.63 -10.71
C LYS A 88 -4.84 -9.73 -11.94
N ASP A 89 -4.24 -9.76 -13.12
CA ASP A 89 -4.98 -9.87 -14.41
C ASP A 89 -6.15 -8.87 -14.54
N ASN A 90 -5.92 -7.61 -14.13
CA ASN A 90 -6.91 -6.52 -14.07
C ASN A 90 -8.09 -6.76 -13.11
N GLN A 91 -7.98 -7.71 -12.19
CA GLN A 91 -8.97 -8.00 -11.16
C GLN A 91 -8.37 -7.78 -9.77
N ILE A 92 -9.22 -7.45 -8.79
CA ILE A 92 -8.78 -7.34 -7.40
C ILE A 92 -8.58 -8.74 -6.83
N ALA A 93 -7.36 -9.01 -6.39
CA ALA A 93 -7.02 -10.19 -5.61
C ALA A 93 -7.37 -9.97 -4.12
N SER A 94 -7.81 -11.01 -3.44
CA SER A 94 -8.14 -10.98 -2.02
C SER A 94 -7.59 -12.19 -1.28
N HIS A 95 -7.64 -12.20 0.06
CA HIS A 95 -7.16 -13.31 0.90
C HIS A 95 -5.68 -13.67 0.69
N GLY A 96 -4.79 -12.67 0.71
CA GLY A 96 -3.38 -12.92 0.41
C GLY A 96 -3.18 -13.44 -1.02
N TRP A 97 -3.93 -12.88 -1.98
CA TRP A 97 -3.84 -13.16 -3.42
C TRP A 97 -4.40 -14.52 -3.88
N GLN A 98 -5.14 -15.21 -3.01
CA GLN A 98 -5.64 -16.56 -3.32
C GLN A 98 -6.98 -16.58 -4.07
N LYS A 99 -7.74 -15.49 -4.04
CA LYS A 99 -9.06 -15.39 -4.71
C LYS A 99 -9.21 -14.04 -5.40
N THR A 100 -9.91 -14.01 -6.54
CA THR A 100 -10.41 -12.79 -7.17
C THR A 100 -11.75 -12.39 -6.56
N ASN A 101 -12.03 -11.09 -6.51
CA ASN A 101 -13.28 -10.57 -5.98
C ASN A 101 -14.34 -10.49 -7.09
N GLU A 102 -15.61 -10.72 -6.73
CA GLU A 102 -16.75 -10.56 -7.67
C GLU A 102 -17.12 -9.09 -7.90
N GLN A 103 -16.74 -8.19 -6.98
CA GLN A 103 -17.00 -6.76 -7.14
C GLN A 103 -16.03 -6.14 -8.16
N SER A 104 -16.57 -5.28 -9.01
CA SER A 104 -15.77 -4.57 -10.01
C SER A 104 -14.80 -3.60 -9.32
N LEU A 105 -13.57 -3.54 -9.84
CA LEU A 105 -12.57 -2.58 -9.41
C LEU A 105 -13.11 -1.15 -9.46
N THR A 106 -13.85 -0.82 -10.51
CA THR A 106 -14.44 0.52 -10.73
C THR A 106 -15.41 0.88 -9.60
N ASP A 107 -16.32 -0.05 -9.22
CA ASP A 107 -17.31 0.22 -8.17
C ASP A 107 -16.65 0.48 -6.81
N ILE A 108 -15.59 -0.28 -6.50
CA ILE A 108 -14.83 -0.10 -5.26
C ILE A 108 -14.13 1.27 -5.25
N VAL A 109 -13.46 1.62 -6.34
CA VAL A 109 -12.77 2.92 -6.45
C VAL A 109 -13.77 4.07 -6.43
N ASP A 110 -14.88 3.98 -7.14
CA ASP A 110 -15.93 5.00 -7.15
C ASP A 110 -16.53 5.25 -5.76
N LYS A 111 -16.71 4.19 -4.98
CA LYS A 111 -17.20 4.32 -3.61
C LYS A 111 -16.18 5.06 -2.74
N TYR A 112 -14.90 4.65 -2.75
CA TYR A 112 -13.87 5.28 -1.92
C TYR A 112 -13.43 6.66 -2.43
N ASN A 113 -13.64 7.00 -3.69
CA ASN A 113 -13.41 8.36 -4.18
C ASN A 113 -14.31 9.39 -3.48
N LYS A 114 -15.49 8.97 -3.01
CA LYS A 114 -16.43 9.82 -2.26
C LYS A 114 -16.06 9.95 -0.78
N CYS A 115 -15.13 9.15 -0.30
CA CYS A 115 -14.67 9.15 1.10
C CYS A 115 -13.36 9.96 1.22
N PRO A 116 -13.10 10.60 2.36
CA PRO A 116 -11.84 11.34 2.61
C PRO A 116 -10.70 10.40 3.00
N ILE A 117 -10.50 9.29 2.27
CA ILE A 117 -9.36 8.40 2.49
C ILE A 117 -8.04 9.09 2.16
N ASN A 118 -6.94 8.64 2.78
CA ASN A 118 -5.61 9.18 2.57
C ASN A 118 -5.11 8.94 1.13
N SER A 119 -5.20 7.69 0.66
CA SER A 119 -4.61 7.26 -0.62
C SER A 119 -5.13 5.89 -1.04
N TYR A 120 -4.74 5.48 -2.24
CA TYR A 120 -4.75 4.07 -2.65
C TYR A 120 -3.31 3.52 -2.60
N PHE A 121 -3.19 2.25 -2.22
CA PHE A 121 -1.97 1.47 -2.30
C PHE A 121 -2.20 0.37 -3.34
N VAL A 122 -1.53 0.44 -4.48
CA VAL A 122 -1.77 -0.48 -5.60
C VAL A 122 -0.59 -1.41 -5.78
N THR A 123 -0.82 -2.72 -5.66
CA THR A 123 0.18 -3.76 -5.88
C THR A 123 -0.14 -4.55 -7.14
N ASP A 124 0.82 -4.67 -8.06
CA ASP A 124 0.76 -5.72 -9.08
C ASP A 124 1.30 -7.02 -8.46
N VAL A 125 0.37 -7.91 -8.06
CA VAL A 125 0.74 -9.15 -7.37
C VAL A 125 1.43 -10.16 -8.28
N THR A 126 1.31 -10.02 -9.60
CA THR A 126 2.00 -10.88 -10.57
C THR A 126 3.49 -10.60 -10.60
N ASN A 127 3.86 -9.34 -10.42
CA ASN A 127 5.26 -8.89 -10.46
C ASN A 127 5.86 -8.71 -9.05
N ASP A 128 5.05 -8.77 -7.99
CA ASP A 128 5.55 -8.54 -6.64
C ASP A 128 6.64 -9.55 -6.26
N GLY A 129 7.78 -9.00 -5.80
CA GLY A 129 8.97 -9.78 -5.47
C GLY A 129 9.74 -10.40 -6.66
N MET A 130 9.33 -10.15 -7.92
CA MET A 130 9.94 -10.78 -9.10
C MET A 130 11.11 -9.99 -9.68
N LEU A 131 11.31 -8.71 -9.31
CA LEU A 131 12.32 -7.82 -9.90
C LEU A 131 12.20 -7.71 -11.43
N SER A 132 10.97 -7.78 -11.94
CA SER A 132 10.67 -7.79 -13.38
C SER A 132 10.44 -6.40 -13.97
N GLY A 133 10.40 -5.37 -13.14
CA GLY A 133 10.01 -4.01 -13.47
C GLY A 133 8.53 -3.73 -13.13
N LEU A 134 8.18 -2.46 -13.04
CA LEU A 134 6.83 -2.01 -12.77
C LEU A 134 5.91 -2.24 -14.00
N ASN A 135 4.76 -2.85 -13.78
CA ASN A 135 3.72 -2.98 -14.82
C ASN A 135 2.87 -1.71 -14.90
N MET A 136 3.38 -0.72 -15.61
CA MET A 136 2.74 0.59 -15.69
C MET A 136 1.31 0.54 -16.22
N LYS A 137 0.96 -0.42 -17.09
CA LYS A 137 -0.42 -0.57 -17.60
C LYS A 137 -1.43 -0.84 -16.49
N THR A 138 -1.06 -1.68 -15.53
CA THR A 138 -1.91 -1.96 -14.35
C THR A 138 -2.13 -0.67 -13.55
N PHE A 139 -1.07 0.06 -13.24
CA PHE A 139 -1.16 1.27 -12.43
C PHE A 139 -1.89 2.42 -13.11
N GLU A 140 -1.66 2.63 -14.42
CA GLU A 140 -2.37 3.61 -15.23
C GLU A 140 -3.89 3.35 -15.27
N SER A 141 -4.30 2.09 -15.29
CA SER A 141 -5.72 1.75 -15.26
C SER A 141 -6.42 2.26 -14.00
N ILE A 142 -5.74 2.16 -12.85
CA ILE A 142 -6.25 2.70 -11.58
C ILE A 142 -6.19 4.22 -11.56
N LYS A 143 -5.11 4.81 -12.07
CA LYS A 143 -4.93 6.25 -12.10
C LYS A 143 -6.03 6.98 -12.88
N LYS A 144 -6.58 6.35 -13.90
CA LYS A 144 -7.72 6.89 -14.67
C LYS A 144 -9.04 6.91 -13.87
N LEU A 145 -9.14 6.13 -12.81
CA LEU A 145 -10.34 6.00 -11.99
C LEU A 145 -10.37 6.97 -10.80
N THR A 146 -9.24 7.59 -10.43
CA THR A 146 -9.16 8.42 -9.22
C THR A 146 -8.21 9.59 -9.38
N SER A 147 -8.52 10.68 -8.66
CA SER A 147 -7.63 11.82 -8.44
C SER A 147 -6.93 11.79 -7.07
N LYS A 148 -7.20 10.77 -6.26
CA LYS A 148 -6.53 10.60 -4.97
C LYS A 148 -5.09 10.16 -5.17
N LYS A 149 -4.26 10.36 -4.14
CA LYS A 149 -2.88 9.90 -4.11
C LYS A 149 -2.80 8.39 -4.33
N ILE A 150 -1.81 7.97 -5.09
CA ILE A 150 -1.54 6.56 -5.38
C ILE A 150 -0.09 6.23 -5.00
N THR A 151 0.05 5.27 -4.09
CA THR A 151 1.31 4.56 -3.85
C THR A 151 1.30 3.28 -4.68
N ILE A 152 2.33 3.01 -5.44
CA ILE A 152 2.46 1.79 -6.25
C ILE A 152 3.57 0.89 -5.72
N GLY A 153 3.42 -0.42 -5.91
CA GLY A 153 4.41 -1.42 -5.52
C GLY A 153 4.28 -2.71 -6.32
N GLY A 154 5.26 -3.59 -6.14
CA GLY A 154 5.32 -4.87 -6.84
C GLY A 154 6.18 -4.84 -8.10
N GLY A 155 7.37 -5.46 -8.03
CA GLY A 155 8.22 -5.68 -9.16
C GLY A 155 9.35 -4.69 -9.41
N VAL A 156 9.48 -3.61 -8.65
CA VAL A 156 10.58 -2.63 -8.83
C VAL A 156 11.92 -3.35 -8.99
N LYS A 157 12.62 -3.05 -10.08
CA LYS A 157 13.85 -3.70 -10.48
C LYS A 157 15.05 -2.76 -10.38
N ASP A 158 14.92 -1.54 -10.86
CA ASP A 158 16.00 -0.55 -10.93
C ASP A 158 15.46 0.89 -10.84
N LEU A 159 16.36 1.88 -10.91
CA LEU A 159 16.02 3.30 -10.83
C LEU A 159 15.17 3.79 -12.02
N ASN A 160 15.21 3.13 -13.17
CA ASN A 160 14.39 3.52 -14.31
C ASN A 160 12.89 3.31 -14.01
N ASP A 161 12.55 2.30 -13.22
CA ASP A 161 11.16 2.10 -12.77
C ASP A 161 10.65 3.29 -11.95
N LEU A 162 11.52 3.86 -11.11
CA LEU A 162 11.18 5.03 -10.29
C LEU A 162 11.03 6.28 -11.17
N GLU A 163 11.92 6.46 -12.14
CA GLU A 163 11.84 7.55 -13.13
C GLU A 163 10.54 7.48 -13.93
N LEU A 164 10.19 6.28 -14.43
CA LEU A 164 8.95 6.07 -15.17
C LEU A 164 7.72 6.39 -14.30
N SER A 165 7.72 5.93 -13.05
CA SER A 165 6.62 6.20 -12.13
C SER A 165 6.43 7.70 -11.88
N LYS A 166 7.52 8.45 -11.74
CA LYS A 166 7.52 9.89 -11.59
C LYS A 166 7.00 10.60 -12.84
N ILE A 167 7.52 10.24 -14.02
CA ILE A 167 7.07 10.80 -15.32
C ILE A 167 5.56 10.60 -15.50
N GLN A 168 5.04 9.44 -15.07
CA GLN A 168 3.62 9.15 -15.12
C GLN A 168 2.83 9.76 -13.97
N GLY A 169 3.50 10.45 -13.02
CA GLY A 169 2.89 11.23 -11.95
C GLY A 169 2.23 10.37 -10.87
N PHE A 170 2.85 9.25 -10.50
CA PHE A 170 2.49 8.52 -9.27
C PHE A 170 3.11 9.21 -8.05
N ASP A 171 2.38 9.22 -6.93
CA ASP A 171 2.79 9.98 -5.75
C ASP A 171 3.91 9.30 -4.98
N ASN A 172 3.86 7.96 -4.87
CA ASN A 172 4.88 7.18 -4.16
C ASN A 172 5.11 5.82 -4.82
N VAL A 173 6.32 5.29 -4.63
CA VAL A 173 6.70 3.93 -5.04
C VAL A 173 7.30 3.21 -3.84
N VAL A 174 6.84 1.99 -3.56
CA VAL A 174 7.45 1.13 -2.55
C VAL A 174 8.55 0.30 -3.18
N VAL A 175 9.76 0.41 -2.64
CA VAL A 175 10.92 -0.36 -3.03
C VAL A 175 11.25 -1.34 -1.89
N GLY A 176 11.09 -2.63 -2.14
CA GLY A 176 11.36 -3.69 -1.18
C GLY A 176 12.54 -4.57 -1.62
N LYS A 177 12.26 -5.67 -2.29
CA LYS A 177 13.22 -6.71 -2.66
C LYS A 177 14.46 -6.18 -3.39
N ALA A 178 14.31 -5.14 -4.22
CA ALA A 178 15.43 -4.54 -4.94
C ALA A 178 16.50 -3.96 -3.99
N ILE A 179 16.13 -3.53 -2.78
CA ILE A 179 17.09 -3.11 -1.75
C ILE A 179 17.75 -4.32 -1.13
N TYR A 180 16.98 -5.33 -0.74
CA TYR A 180 17.51 -6.53 -0.04
C TYR A 180 18.41 -7.39 -0.92
N GLU A 181 18.27 -7.32 -2.23
CA GLU A 181 19.11 -8.03 -3.21
C GLU A 181 20.15 -7.12 -3.89
N ASP A 182 20.46 -5.97 -3.29
CA ASP A 182 21.47 -5.00 -3.76
C ASP A 182 21.31 -4.56 -5.23
N LYS A 183 20.08 -4.60 -5.76
CA LYS A 183 19.78 -4.09 -7.12
C LYS A 183 19.72 -2.57 -7.16
N ILE A 184 19.29 -1.96 -6.04
CA ILE A 184 19.26 -0.51 -5.85
C ILE A 184 19.84 -0.24 -4.46
N SER A 185 20.90 0.57 -4.38
CA SER A 185 21.46 0.96 -3.10
C SER A 185 20.60 2.02 -2.41
N ILE A 186 20.64 2.06 -1.09
CA ILE A 186 19.94 3.09 -0.30
C ILE A 186 20.46 4.48 -0.67
N GLU A 187 21.77 4.64 -0.92
CA GLU A 187 22.40 5.87 -1.34
C GLU A 187 21.83 6.38 -2.67
N SER A 188 21.65 5.47 -3.65
CA SER A 188 21.04 5.82 -4.95
C SER A 188 19.59 6.28 -4.79
N LEU A 189 18.83 5.63 -3.91
CA LEU A 189 17.45 6.03 -3.61
C LEU A 189 17.39 7.39 -2.90
N ILE A 190 18.33 7.66 -1.97
CA ILE A 190 18.42 8.97 -1.31
C ILE A 190 18.73 10.07 -2.33
N GLN A 191 19.66 9.82 -3.24
CA GLN A 191 20.01 10.78 -4.30
C GLN A 191 18.83 11.02 -5.23
N PHE A 192 18.15 9.96 -5.67
CA PHE A 192 16.94 10.05 -6.49
C PHE A 192 15.87 10.90 -5.80
N ASN A 193 15.60 10.65 -4.52
CA ASN A 193 14.57 11.37 -3.76
C ASN A 193 14.95 12.83 -3.46
N ALA A 194 16.25 13.16 -3.41
CA ALA A 194 16.72 14.52 -3.18
C ALA A 194 16.65 15.42 -4.44
N GLN A 195 16.60 14.82 -5.62
CA GLN A 195 16.47 15.53 -6.90
C GLN A 195 15.01 15.78 -7.31
N ASN A 196 14.07 15.34 -6.50
CA ASN A 196 12.63 15.32 -6.74
C ASN A 196 11.83 15.94 -5.61
#